data_aa9de6025bf52e5c922b77719d5212a4
#
_entry.id   aa9de6025bf52e5c922b77719d5212a4
#
_cell.length_a   1.000
_cell.length_b   1.000
_cell.length_c   1.000
_cell.angle_alpha   90.00
_cell.angle_beta   90.00
_cell.angle_gamma   90.00
#
_symmetry.space_group_name_H-M   'P 1'
#
loop_
_entity.id
_entity.type
_entity.pdbx_description
1 polymer ?
#
loop_
_entity_poly.entity_id
_entity_poly.type
_entity_poly.pdbx_seq_one_letter_code
_entity_poly.pdbx_strand_id
1 'polypeptide(L)'
;MAVIGWGKPRIFVKDLDASSPKWEELPTPVEDSTQLTTTKGDKQEAKIEGGENEDVKYDKNTYALVLNIRAAKGRKRPINDSDGVVAHNYAVALQPEDPEVPGFCMEKTTVSVEDTFTSADGGVWAYTFDALKYAAEKKQVQWGKIIVTPTTGSSITKIECDPDDEDGDGDKFEVAPIPA
;
A
#
# COMPACT_ATOMS: atom_id res chain seq x y z
N MET A 1 -9.21 -26.84 -0.64
CA MET A 1 -9.51 -26.01 0.56
C MET A 1 -8.89 -24.65 0.31
N ALA A 2 -9.66 -23.57 0.39
CA ALA A 2 -9.10 -22.22 0.27
C ALA A 2 -8.29 -21.87 1.53
N VAL A 3 -7.06 -21.38 1.33
CA VAL A 3 -6.21 -20.88 2.42
C VAL A 3 -6.42 -19.37 2.50
N ILE A 4 -6.79 -18.88 3.67
CA ILE A 4 -7.01 -17.45 3.92
C ILE A 4 -5.71 -16.86 4.47
N GLY A 5 -5.34 -15.69 3.97
CA GLY A 5 -4.14 -14.97 4.42
C GLY A 5 -4.32 -14.30 5.80
N TRP A 6 -4.38 -15.12 6.82
CA TRP A 6 -4.40 -14.66 8.22
C TRP A 6 -2.97 -14.40 8.71
N GLY A 7 -2.86 -13.65 9.78
CA GLY A 7 -1.63 -13.54 10.55
C GLY A 7 -0.86 -12.24 10.30
N LYS A 8 0.44 -12.32 10.51
CA LYS A 8 1.36 -11.19 10.56
C LYS A 8 1.80 -10.74 9.16
N PRO A 9 1.26 -9.62 8.63
CA PRO A 9 1.69 -9.14 7.31
C PRO A 9 3.11 -8.57 7.38
N ARG A 10 3.82 -8.69 6.26
CA ARG A 10 5.06 -7.95 6.01
C ARG A 10 4.73 -6.76 5.12
N ILE A 11 5.18 -5.57 5.51
CA ILE A 11 4.92 -4.34 4.77
C ILE A 11 6.24 -3.73 4.36
N PHE A 12 6.36 -3.44 3.07
CA PHE A 12 7.54 -2.86 2.47
C PHE A 12 7.20 -1.49 1.90
N VAL A 13 8.10 -0.54 2.09
CA VAL A 13 7.97 0.81 1.55
C VAL A 13 9.21 1.20 0.77
N LYS A 14 9.03 2.03 -0.23
CA LYS A 14 10.10 2.62 -1.03
C LYS A 14 9.84 4.10 -1.17
N ASP A 15 10.80 4.92 -0.74
CA ASP A 15 10.77 6.36 -0.96
C ASP A 15 11.06 6.66 -2.43
N LEU A 16 10.09 7.19 -3.15
CA LEU A 16 10.19 7.47 -4.58
C LEU A 16 10.96 8.76 -4.89
N ASP A 17 11.06 9.66 -3.93
CA ASP A 17 11.69 10.96 -4.08
C ASP A 17 13.12 11.02 -3.49
N ALA A 18 13.58 9.90 -2.94
CA ALA A 18 14.95 9.79 -2.43
C ALA A 18 15.97 9.76 -3.58
N SER A 19 17.17 10.27 -3.34
CA SER A 19 18.27 10.22 -4.29
C SER A 19 18.72 8.79 -4.65
N SER A 20 18.48 7.84 -3.76
CA SER A 20 18.75 6.41 -3.97
C SER A 20 17.60 5.59 -3.38
N PRO A 21 16.48 5.47 -4.11
CA PRO A 21 15.31 4.77 -3.62
C PRO A 21 15.60 3.28 -3.34
N LYS A 22 15.22 2.82 -2.16
CA LYS A 22 15.40 1.43 -1.73
C LYS A 22 14.12 0.93 -1.08
N TRP A 23 13.86 -0.37 -1.21
CA TRP A 23 12.83 -1.04 -0.46
C TRP A 23 13.27 -1.28 0.97
N GLU A 24 12.45 -0.91 1.91
CA GLU A 24 12.65 -1.14 3.33
C GLU A 24 11.43 -1.85 3.91
N GLU A 25 11.67 -2.83 4.78
CA GLU A 25 10.61 -3.49 5.52
C GLU A 25 10.26 -2.65 6.75
N LEU A 26 8.98 -2.34 6.91
CA LEU A 26 8.49 -1.68 8.11
C LEU A 26 8.51 -2.64 9.31
N PRO A 27 8.69 -2.12 10.54
CA PRO A 27 8.45 -2.92 11.73
C PRO A 27 7.05 -3.50 11.71
N THR A 28 6.88 -4.66 12.35
CA THR A 28 5.56 -5.31 12.45
C THR A 28 4.54 -4.34 13.04
N PRO A 29 3.41 -4.12 12.35
CA PRO A 29 2.34 -3.28 12.88
C PRO A 29 1.74 -3.82 14.18
N VAL A 30 1.04 -2.94 14.90
CA VAL A 30 0.22 -3.34 16.05
C VAL A 30 -0.89 -4.28 15.56
N GLU A 31 -1.24 -5.26 16.40
CA GLU A 31 -2.31 -6.22 16.11
C GLU A 31 -3.59 -5.51 15.66
N ASP A 32 -4.25 -6.05 14.66
CA ASP A 32 -5.50 -5.56 14.06
C ASP A 32 -5.48 -4.11 13.53
N SER A 33 -4.31 -3.51 13.40
CA SER A 33 -4.20 -2.12 12.94
C SER A 33 -4.04 -1.96 11.42
N THR A 34 -3.59 -3.02 10.73
CA THR A 34 -3.35 -2.97 9.28
C THR A 34 -4.66 -3.17 8.53
N GLN A 35 -5.07 -2.17 7.79
CA GLN A 35 -6.34 -2.19 7.06
C GLN A 35 -6.22 -1.46 5.72
N LEU A 36 -6.63 -2.12 4.65
CA LEU A 36 -6.87 -1.48 3.36
C LEU A 36 -8.33 -1.06 3.29
N THR A 37 -8.59 0.23 3.20
CA THR A 37 -9.92 0.81 3.08
C THR A 37 -10.17 1.25 1.65
N THR A 38 -11.28 0.81 1.08
CA THR A 38 -11.74 1.24 -0.24
C THR A 38 -12.95 2.13 -0.09
N THR A 39 -12.88 3.35 -0.61
CA THR A 39 -14.03 4.24 -0.73
C THR A 39 -14.54 4.16 -2.16
N LYS A 40 -15.79 3.71 -2.30
CA LYS A 40 -16.45 3.60 -3.61
C LYS A 40 -16.61 4.99 -4.22
N GLY A 41 -16.31 5.10 -5.51
CA GLY A 41 -16.53 6.33 -6.27
C GLY A 41 -18.03 6.67 -6.40
N ASP A 42 -18.31 7.93 -6.58
CA ASP A 42 -19.66 8.44 -6.70
C ASP A 42 -20.38 7.90 -7.93
N LYS A 43 -21.67 7.63 -7.77
CA LYS A 43 -22.57 7.25 -8.85
C LYS A 43 -23.16 8.51 -9.48
N GLN A 44 -22.92 8.69 -10.75
CA GLN A 44 -23.53 9.75 -11.56
C GLN A 44 -24.65 9.15 -12.42
N GLU A 45 -25.84 9.73 -12.35
CA GLU A 45 -27.01 9.26 -13.06
C GLU A 45 -27.55 10.36 -13.98
N ALA A 46 -27.71 10.03 -15.26
CA ALA A 46 -28.48 10.83 -16.19
C ALA A 46 -29.93 10.30 -16.21
N LYS A 47 -30.89 11.14 -15.82
CA LYS A 47 -32.31 10.78 -15.78
C LYS A 47 -33.08 11.47 -16.88
N ILE A 48 -34.03 10.73 -17.48
CA ILE A 48 -35.00 11.28 -18.41
C ILE A 48 -36.30 11.67 -17.67
N GLU A 49 -37.19 12.41 -18.32
CA GLU A 49 -38.52 12.68 -17.78
C GLU A 49 -39.27 11.36 -17.49
N GLY A 50 -39.83 11.26 -16.28
CA GLY A 50 -40.44 10.02 -15.78
C GLY A 50 -39.59 9.30 -14.73
N GLY A 51 -38.34 9.74 -14.50
CA GLY A 51 -37.44 9.29 -13.41
C GLY A 51 -36.63 8.05 -13.73
N GLU A 52 -36.71 7.53 -14.96
CA GLU A 52 -35.83 6.44 -15.41
C GLU A 52 -34.42 6.90 -15.70
N ASN A 53 -33.43 6.03 -15.42
CA ASN A 53 -32.04 6.30 -15.74
C ASN A 53 -31.76 6.00 -17.21
N GLU A 54 -31.34 7.00 -17.98
CA GLU A 54 -30.85 6.84 -19.34
C GLU A 54 -29.44 6.29 -19.37
N ASP A 55 -28.56 6.78 -18.45
CA ASP A 55 -27.18 6.32 -18.29
C ASP A 55 -26.74 6.40 -16.84
N VAL A 56 -25.81 5.54 -16.48
CA VAL A 56 -25.21 5.49 -15.14
C VAL A 56 -23.70 5.33 -15.25
N LYS A 57 -22.96 6.25 -14.65
CA LYS A 57 -21.51 6.22 -14.58
C LYS A 57 -21.05 6.21 -13.13
N TYR A 58 -20.00 5.44 -12.86
CA TYR A 58 -19.33 5.45 -11.56
C TYR A 58 -17.96 6.11 -11.67
N ASP A 59 -17.63 6.94 -10.70
CA ASP A 59 -16.28 7.44 -10.53
C ASP A 59 -15.38 6.34 -9.98
N LYS A 60 -14.06 6.49 -10.14
CA LYS A 60 -13.11 5.50 -9.65
C LYS A 60 -13.07 5.48 -8.13
N ASN A 61 -12.84 4.30 -7.56
CA ASN A 61 -12.64 4.13 -6.13
C ASN A 61 -11.35 4.82 -5.67
N THR A 62 -11.32 5.19 -4.40
CA THR A 62 -10.12 5.62 -3.70
C THR A 62 -9.72 4.59 -2.65
N TYR A 63 -8.42 4.47 -2.40
CA TYR A 63 -7.87 3.46 -1.51
C TYR A 63 -6.94 4.10 -0.48
N ALA A 64 -7.00 3.61 0.74
CA ALA A 64 -6.11 4.00 1.81
C ALA A 64 -5.64 2.77 2.60
N LEU A 65 -4.35 2.64 2.82
CA LEU A 65 -3.77 1.64 3.72
C LEU A 65 -3.42 2.34 5.03
N VAL A 66 -3.99 1.86 6.11
CA VAL A 66 -3.74 2.36 7.47
C VAL A 66 -3.00 1.28 8.25
N LEU A 67 -1.98 1.67 9.00
CA LEU A 67 -1.27 0.80 9.93
C LEU A 67 -0.67 1.59 11.09
N ASN A 68 -0.55 0.95 12.23
CA ASN A 68 0.02 1.53 13.43
C ASN A 68 1.32 0.83 13.79
N ILE A 69 2.35 1.60 14.08
CA ILE A 69 3.64 1.10 14.55
C ILE A 69 3.89 1.60 15.96
N ARG A 70 4.16 0.67 16.88
CA ARG A 70 4.46 1.02 18.26
C ARG A 70 5.88 1.56 18.41
N ALA A 71 6.01 2.71 19.05
CA ALA A 71 7.31 3.24 19.45
C ALA A 71 7.94 2.32 20.51
N ALA A 72 9.21 1.96 20.31
CA ALA A 72 9.94 1.07 21.21
C ALA A 72 11.38 1.54 21.37
N LYS A 73 12.01 1.15 22.46
CA LYS A 73 13.44 1.45 22.72
C LYS A 73 14.30 0.94 21.55
N GLY A 74 15.11 1.82 20.98
CA GLY A 74 16.01 1.51 19.87
C GLY A 74 15.32 1.45 18.49
N ARG A 75 14.00 1.60 18.42
CA ARG A 75 13.28 1.66 17.15
C ARG A 75 13.29 3.10 16.61
N LYS A 76 13.86 3.27 15.44
CA LYS A 76 13.79 4.54 14.73
C LYS A 76 12.43 4.69 14.04
N ARG A 77 11.95 5.92 13.90
CA ARG A 77 10.77 6.24 13.11
C ARG A 77 11.01 5.85 11.65
N PRO A 78 10.20 4.98 11.06
CA PRO A 78 10.45 4.48 9.69
C PRO A 78 10.35 5.57 8.62
N ILE A 79 9.35 6.43 8.74
CA ILE A 79 9.09 7.54 7.82
C ILE A 79 9.04 8.81 8.64
N ASN A 80 9.89 9.76 8.33
CA ASN A 80 9.92 11.06 9.00
C ASN A 80 8.84 11.99 8.43
N ASP A 81 8.21 12.73 9.31
CA ASP A 81 7.20 13.71 8.99
C ASP A 81 7.50 15.06 9.63
N SER A 82 6.80 16.08 9.17
CA SER A 82 6.74 17.39 9.80
C SER A 82 5.29 17.68 10.15
N ASP A 83 4.94 17.57 11.44
CA ASP A 83 3.57 17.74 11.94
C ASP A 83 2.52 16.90 11.18
N GLY A 84 2.85 15.65 10.94
CA GLY A 84 1.98 14.70 10.25
C GLY A 84 2.07 14.74 8.72
N VAL A 85 2.82 15.68 8.16
CA VAL A 85 3.00 15.82 6.70
C VAL A 85 4.30 15.16 6.27
N VAL A 86 4.21 14.24 5.33
CA VAL A 86 5.37 13.61 4.69
C VAL A 86 5.59 14.22 3.31
N ALA A 87 6.78 14.76 3.08
CA ALA A 87 7.09 15.50 1.85
C ALA A 87 7.25 14.58 0.61
N HIS A 88 7.62 13.32 0.83
CA HIS A 88 7.90 12.37 -0.24
C HIS A 88 6.72 11.42 -0.50
N ASN A 89 6.63 10.94 -1.72
CA ASN A 89 5.72 9.87 -2.08
C ASN A 89 6.40 8.51 -1.88
N TYR A 90 5.60 7.51 -1.55
CA TYR A 90 6.07 6.15 -1.29
C TYR A 90 5.35 5.12 -2.13
N ALA A 91 6.09 4.11 -2.59
CA ALA A 91 5.50 2.87 -3.04
C ALA A 91 5.37 1.92 -1.85
N VAL A 92 4.29 1.17 -1.80
CA VAL A 92 3.98 0.26 -0.69
C VAL A 92 3.63 -1.12 -1.23
N ALA A 93 4.14 -2.15 -0.61
CA ALA A 93 3.77 -3.53 -0.88
C ALA A 93 3.45 -4.25 0.43
N LEU A 94 2.37 -5.01 0.44
CA LEU A 94 1.96 -5.84 1.57
C LEU A 94 1.97 -7.31 1.16
N GLN A 95 2.79 -8.10 1.84
CA GLN A 95 2.84 -9.55 1.71
C GLN A 95 2.14 -10.18 2.91
N PRO A 96 1.13 -11.04 2.71
CA PRO A 96 0.56 -11.82 3.81
C PRO A 96 1.59 -12.73 4.48
N GLU A 97 1.26 -13.25 5.66
CA GLU A 97 2.15 -14.20 6.38
C GLU A 97 2.51 -15.42 5.54
N ASP A 98 1.53 -15.96 4.80
CA ASP A 98 1.75 -16.97 3.79
C ASP A 98 2.07 -16.29 2.44
N PRO A 99 3.32 -16.41 1.93
CA PRO A 99 3.71 -15.75 0.68
C PRO A 99 2.97 -16.23 -0.57
N GLU A 100 2.32 -17.41 -0.51
CA GLU A 100 1.53 -17.95 -1.63
C GLU A 100 0.14 -17.30 -1.72
N VAL A 101 -0.31 -16.63 -0.68
CA VAL A 101 -1.57 -15.89 -0.69
C VAL A 101 -1.37 -14.53 -1.35
N PRO A 102 -2.28 -14.08 -2.24
CA PRO A 102 -2.19 -12.77 -2.86
C PRO A 102 -2.13 -11.65 -1.83
N GLY A 103 -1.14 -10.79 -1.97
CA GLY A 103 -1.05 -9.50 -1.32
C GLY A 103 -1.45 -8.39 -2.28
N PHE A 104 -0.99 -7.18 -2.02
CA PHE A 104 -1.21 -6.06 -2.92
C PHE A 104 -0.04 -5.08 -2.88
N CYS A 105 0.07 -4.27 -3.91
CA CYS A 105 0.97 -3.13 -3.92
C CYS A 105 0.32 -1.88 -4.50
N MET A 106 0.83 -0.74 -4.04
CA MET A 106 0.47 0.59 -4.51
C MET A 106 1.73 1.26 -5.02
N GLU A 107 1.77 1.63 -6.29
CA GLU A 107 2.98 2.20 -6.91
C GLU A 107 3.32 3.59 -6.41
N LYS A 108 2.30 4.37 -6.07
CA LYS A 108 2.48 5.73 -5.59
C LYS A 108 1.44 6.05 -4.54
N THR A 109 1.88 6.51 -3.39
CA THR A 109 1.01 6.93 -2.30
C THR A 109 1.49 8.24 -1.70
N THR A 110 0.55 8.99 -1.15
CA THR A 110 0.85 10.09 -0.23
C THR A 110 0.71 9.57 1.20
N VAL A 111 1.64 9.93 2.05
CA VAL A 111 1.69 9.43 3.43
C VAL A 111 1.35 10.53 4.40
N SER A 112 0.50 10.23 5.37
CA SER A 112 0.24 11.06 6.55
C SER A 112 0.51 10.26 7.82
N VAL A 113 0.88 10.96 8.89
CA VAL A 113 1.25 10.35 10.16
C VAL A 113 0.50 11.01 11.30
N GLU A 114 -0.06 10.22 12.18
CA GLU A 114 -0.67 10.67 13.42
C GLU A 114 0.06 10.06 14.62
N ASP A 115 0.54 10.89 15.52
CA ASP A 115 1.22 10.47 16.73
C ASP A 115 0.23 10.40 17.88
N THR A 116 0.22 9.27 18.57
CA THR A 116 -0.60 9.08 19.77
C THR A 116 0.24 8.52 20.91
N PHE A 117 -0.12 8.86 22.13
CA PHE A 117 0.48 8.31 23.34
C PHE A 117 -0.60 8.06 24.38
N THR A 118 -0.63 6.86 24.91
CA THR A 118 -1.42 6.52 26.08
C THR A 118 -0.54 5.81 27.10
N SER A 119 -0.86 5.94 28.39
CA SER A 119 -0.10 5.24 29.44
C SER A 119 -0.27 3.71 29.37
N ALA A 120 -1.35 3.23 28.76
CA ALA A 120 -1.63 1.81 28.59
C ALA A 120 -0.85 1.20 27.41
N ASP A 121 -0.79 1.91 26.24
CA ASP A 121 -0.24 1.38 25.00
C ASP A 121 1.14 1.95 24.64
N GLY A 122 1.54 3.03 25.32
CA GLY A 122 2.75 3.77 24.97
C GLY A 122 2.56 4.65 23.73
N GLY A 123 3.68 4.99 23.10
CA GLY A 123 3.68 5.77 21.86
C GLY A 123 3.33 4.90 20.65
N VAL A 124 2.49 5.42 19.78
CA VAL A 124 2.08 4.78 18.54
C VAL A 124 2.15 5.79 17.40
N TRP A 125 2.74 5.37 16.29
CA TRP A 125 2.76 6.12 15.03
C TRP A 125 1.77 5.49 14.07
N ALA A 126 0.69 6.20 13.78
CA ALA A 126 -0.32 5.77 12.81
C ALA A 126 0.00 6.34 11.43
N TYR A 127 0.29 5.46 10.49
CA TYR A 127 0.57 5.81 9.11
C TYR A 127 -0.65 5.56 8.24
N THR A 128 -0.98 6.53 7.39
CA THR A 128 -2.00 6.39 6.35
C THR A 128 -1.38 6.63 4.99
N PHE A 129 -1.49 5.62 4.12
CA PHE A 129 -1.00 5.67 2.74
C PHE A 129 -2.19 5.80 1.81
N ASP A 130 -2.39 6.99 1.25
CA ASP A 130 -3.45 7.26 0.29
C ASP A 130 -2.95 6.98 -1.12
N ALA A 131 -3.59 6.04 -1.82
CA ALA A 131 -3.19 5.65 -3.16
C ALA A 131 -3.40 6.78 -4.17
N LEU A 132 -2.38 7.03 -4.98
CA LEU A 132 -2.40 7.97 -6.07
C LEU A 132 -2.34 7.24 -7.41
N LYS A 133 -2.82 7.91 -8.46
CA LYS A 133 -2.66 7.41 -9.81
C LYS A 133 -1.20 7.57 -10.23
N TYR A 134 -0.57 6.49 -10.64
CA TYR A 134 0.80 6.48 -11.13
C TYR A 134 0.88 6.62 -12.64
N ALA A 135 0.12 5.80 -13.38
CA ALA A 135 0.05 5.83 -14.84
C ALA A 135 -1.39 5.65 -15.32
N ALA A 136 -1.67 6.07 -16.56
CA ALA A 136 -3.01 6.08 -17.12
C ALA A 136 -3.68 4.69 -17.15
N GLU A 137 -2.90 3.68 -17.48
CA GLU A 137 -3.36 2.30 -17.70
C GLU A 137 -3.28 1.41 -16.46
N LYS A 138 -2.68 1.90 -15.36
CA LYS A 138 -2.44 1.08 -14.16
C LYS A 138 -3.48 1.31 -13.08
N LYS A 139 -3.80 0.23 -12.36
CA LYS A 139 -4.65 0.26 -11.16
C LYS A 139 -3.90 0.96 -10.02
N GLN A 140 -4.62 1.67 -9.16
CA GLN A 140 -4.04 2.27 -7.95
C GLN A 140 -3.60 1.23 -6.94
N VAL A 141 -4.34 0.14 -6.80
CA VAL A 141 -4.01 -1.03 -5.97
C VAL A 141 -3.98 -2.25 -6.88
N GLN A 142 -2.85 -2.91 -6.94
CA GLN A 142 -2.67 -4.14 -7.71
C GLN A 142 -2.57 -5.33 -6.78
N TRP A 143 -3.46 -6.30 -6.96
CA TRP A 143 -3.46 -7.55 -6.23
C TRP A 143 -2.64 -8.60 -6.96
N GLY A 144 -1.95 -9.43 -6.22
CA GLY A 144 -1.21 -10.55 -6.76
C GLY A 144 -0.21 -11.10 -5.74
N LYS A 145 0.52 -12.12 -6.15
CA LYS A 145 1.58 -12.69 -5.32
C LYS A 145 2.74 -11.71 -5.20
N ILE A 146 3.12 -11.37 -3.98
CA ILE A 146 4.24 -10.47 -3.72
C ILE A 146 5.53 -11.27 -3.61
N ILE A 147 6.47 -10.99 -4.49
CA ILE A 147 7.78 -11.64 -4.54
C ILE A 147 8.84 -10.66 -4.07
N VAL A 148 9.52 -11.03 -2.99
CA VAL A 148 10.60 -10.22 -2.41
C VAL A 148 11.94 -10.85 -2.77
N THR A 149 12.80 -10.11 -3.46
CA THR A 149 14.12 -10.58 -3.82
C THR A 149 15.17 -9.93 -2.90
N PRO A 150 15.81 -10.70 -2.00
CA PRO A 150 16.92 -10.22 -1.20
C PRO A 150 18.20 -10.15 -2.05
N THR A 151 18.98 -9.10 -1.87
CA THR A 151 20.39 -9.08 -2.31
C THR A 151 21.30 -9.66 -1.24
N THR A 152 22.49 -10.08 -1.67
CA THR A 152 23.59 -10.44 -0.78
C THR A 152 23.87 -9.27 0.19
N GLY A 153 23.46 -9.42 1.46
CA GLY A 153 23.74 -8.44 2.51
C GLY A 153 22.56 -7.67 3.09
N SER A 154 21.40 -8.26 3.21
CA SER A 154 20.24 -7.74 3.96
C SER A 154 19.44 -6.59 3.35
N SER A 155 19.74 -6.09 2.17
CA SER A 155 18.91 -5.10 1.50
C SER A 155 18.01 -5.75 0.45
N ILE A 156 16.73 -5.36 0.45
CA ILE A 156 15.76 -5.81 -0.54
C ILE A 156 15.98 -4.99 -1.82
N THR A 157 16.30 -5.67 -2.92
CA THR A 157 16.54 -5.00 -4.21
C THR A 157 15.30 -4.86 -5.05
N LYS A 158 14.41 -5.83 -4.97
CA LYS A 158 13.25 -5.91 -5.85
C LYS A 158 12.05 -6.45 -5.11
N ILE A 159 10.92 -5.85 -5.34
CA ILE A 159 9.61 -6.40 -4.98
C ILE A 159 8.77 -6.42 -6.24
N GLU A 160 8.24 -7.58 -6.57
CA GLU A 160 7.36 -7.80 -7.72
C GLU A 160 5.98 -8.18 -7.23
N CYS A 161 4.95 -7.69 -7.90
CA CYS A 161 3.59 -8.18 -7.78
C CYS A 161 3.29 -9.00 -9.03
N ASP A 162 3.05 -10.30 -8.86
CA ASP A 162 2.63 -11.19 -9.93
C ASP A 162 1.10 -11.26 -9.89
N PRO A 163 0.40 -10.59 -10.82
CA PRO A 163 -1.06 -10.58 -10.80
C PRO A 163 -1.61 -11.98 -11.09
N ASP A 164 -2.59 -12.42 -10.31
CA ASP A 164 -3.35 -13.65 -10.54
C ASP A 164 -4.33 -13.47 -11.71
N ASP A 165 -3.88 -13.03 -12.87
CA ASP A 165 -4.73 -12.86 -14.04
C ASP A 165 -4.82 -14.16 -14.83
N GLU A 166 -6.00 -14.78 -14.82
CA GLU A 166 -6.34 -15.92 -15.69
C GLU A 166 -6.32 -15.57 -17.19
N ASP A 167 -6.24 -14.28 -17.54
CA ASP A 167 -6.34 -13.78 -18.92
C ASP A 167 -4.99 -13.51 -19.62
N GLY A 168 -3.87 -13.77 -18.97
CA GLY A 168 -2.56 -13.80 -19.61
C GLY A 168 -2.00 -12.46 -20.11
N ASP A 169 -2.65 -11.33 -19.83
CA ASP A 169 -2.21 -9.98 -20.15
C ASP A 169 -1.67 -9.25 -18.89
N GLY A 170 -1.06 -10.03 -18.01
CA GLY A 170 -0.48 -9.53 -16.78
C GLY A 170 0.78 -8.71 -17.04
N ASP A 171 0.64 -7.40 -17.09
CA ASP A 171 1.77 -6.50 -16.91
C ASP A 171 2.39 -6.76 -15.53
N LYS A 172 3.47 -7.54 -15.52
CA LYS A 172 4.27 -7.74 -14.33
C LYS A 172 4.68 -6.39 -13.79
N PHE A 173 4.22 -6.08 -12.59
CA PHE A 173 4.63 -4.89 -11.89
C PHE A 173 6.14 -4.97 -11.61
N GLU A 174 6.90 -4.40 -12.49
CA GLU A 174 8.33 -4.21 -12.30
C GLU A 174 8.55 -2.76 -11.85
N VAL A 175 8.82 -2.57 -10.57
CA VAL A 175 9.42 -1.31 -10.14
C VAL A 175 10.80 -1.27 -10.77
N ALA A 176 10.92 -0.56 -11.89
CA ALA A 176 12.12 -0.52 -12.70
C ALA A 176 13.36 -0.32 -11.83
N PRO A 177 14.44 -1.08 -12.08
CA PRO A 177 15.71 -0.77 -11.46
C PRO A 177 16.11 0.64 -11.86
N ILE A 178 16.55 1.42 -10.91
CA ILE A 178 17.08 2.77 -11.15
C ILE A 178 18.26 2.63 -12.08
N PRO A 179 18.31 3.36 -13.21
CA PRO A 179 19.50 3.36 -14.04
C PRO A 179 20.68 3.83 -13.20
N ALA A 180 21.78 3.10 -13.34
CA ALA A 180 23.05 3.36 -12.66
C ALA A 180 23.58 4.77 -12.98
#